data_ab9e2e55aeb9cca00dd527383395b9ac
#
_entry.id   ab9e2e55aeb9cca00dd527383395b9ac
#
_cell.length_a   1.000
_cell.length_b   1.000
_cell.length_c   1.000
_cell.angle_alpha   90.00
_cell.angle_beta   90.00
_cell.angle_gamma   90.00
#
_symmetry.space_group_name_H-M   'P 1'
#
loop_
_entity.id
_entity.type
_entity.pdbx_description
1 polymer ?
#
loop_
_entity_poly.entity_id
_entity_poly.type
_entity_poly.pdbx_seq_one_letter_code
_entity_poly.pdbx_strand_id
1 'polypeptide(L)'
;MPASAGDRSKFFPAIEKKHGGTIQQWISRAKDLGDAKYQEQIDFLRENHGFSQAHANALVMHVRGSASSKKFASAADFFKTLDPVAAKTAKAIFAVIQKKHPKWELVTAWNQPMLKNEKGYVFGLSVSSKHILLNPMSSGDVVAKVAPKLKGLEVQKKTVRVPLDWKPDPAVLNALVTARLAELG
;
A
#
# COMPACT_ATOMS: atom_id res chain seq x y z
N MET A 1 -21.58 -14.55 2.71
CA MET A 1 -20.21 -14.34 2.18
C MET A 1 -19.39 -13.69 3.27
N PRO A 2 -18.25 -14.26 3.70
CA PRO A 2 -17.38 -13.58 4.65
C PRO A 2 -16.85 -12.28 3.99
N ALA A 3 -16.96 -11.17 4.72
CA ALA A 3 -16.48 -9.87 4.28
C ALA A 3 -14.99 -9.95 3.93
N SER A 4 -14.58 -9.49 2.75
CA SER A 4 -13.18 -9.49 2.34
C SER A 4 -12.36 -8.59 3.30
N ALA A 5 -11.12 -8.99 3.60
CA ALA A 5 -10.23 -8.15 4.41
C ALA A 5 -10.00 -6.80 3.70
N GLY A 6 -10.50 -5.70 4.26
CA GLY A 6 -10.57 -4.37 3.63
C GLY A 6 -11.99 -3.86 3.43
N ASP A 7 -12.98 -4.73 3.54
CA ASP A 7 -14.38 -4.32 3.57
C ASP A 7 -14.66 -3.61 4.89
N ARG A 8 -15.01 -2.33 4.79
CA ARG A 8 -15.33 -1.49 5.94
C ARG A 8 -16.71 -1.76 6.50
N SER A 9 -17.59 -2.44 5.73
CA SER A 9 -18.94 -2.82 6.15
C SER A 9 -18.93 -3.73 7.38
N LYS A 10 -17.84 -4.45 7.63
CA LYS A 10 -17.66 -5.25 8.86
C LYS A 10 -17.79 -4.45 10.16
N PHE A 11 -17.56 -3.14 10.11
CA PHE A 11 -17.72 -2.25 11.27
C PHE A 11 -19.17 -1.78 11.45
N PHE A 12 -20.03 -1.91 10.45
CA PHE A 12 -21.38 -1.36 10.46
C PHE A 12 -22.25 -1.87 11.62
N PRO A 13 -22.33 -3.18 11.88
CA PRO A 13 -23.12 -3.69 13.01
C PRO A 13 -22.61 -3.16 14.36
N ALA A 14 -21.29 -2.99 14.51
CA ALA A 14 -20.72 -2.43 15.73
C ALA A 14 -21.00 -0.93 15.88
N ILE A 15 -21.04 -0.19 14.76
CA ILE A 15 -21.40 1.22 14.73
C ILE A 15 -22.85 1.38 15.15
N GLU A 16 -23.79 0.65 14.55
CA GLU A 16 -25.22 0.70 14.91
C GLU A 16 -25.44 0.35 16.38
N LYS A 17 -24.82 -0.73 16.86
CA LYS A 17 -24.93 -1.17 18.24
C LYS A 17 -24.41 -0.12 19.24
N LYS A 18 -23.29 0.53 18.93
CA LYS A 18 -22.61 1.43 19.86
C LYS A 18 -23.16 2.86 19.83
N HIS A 19 -23.55 3.34 18.65
CA HIS A 19 -23.93 4.74 18.45
C HIS A 19 -25.43 4.92 18.20
N GLY A 20 -26.20 3.82 18.13
CA GLY A 20 -27.62 3.84 17.81
C GLY A 20 -27.90 4.22 16.35
N GLY A 21 -29.15 4.15 15.95
CA GLY A 21 -29.58 4.43 14.57
C GLY A 21 -29.11 3.36 13.58
N THR A 22 -29.50 3.52 12.32
CA THR A 22 -29.08 2.62 11.24
C THR A 22 -27.81 3.13 10.56
N ILE A 23 -27.06 2.23 9.93
CA ILE A 23 -25.87 2.63 9.17
C ILE A 23 -26.22 3.59 8.04
N GLN A 24 -27.42 3.49 7.44
CA GLN A 24 -27.87 4.39 6.40
C GLN A 24 -28.04 5.83 6.90
N GLN A 25 -28.55 5.99 8.13
CA GLN A 25 -28.62 7.31 8.78
C GLN A 25 -27.24 7.90 9.01
N TRP A 26 -26.27 7.08 9.43
CA TRP A 26 -24.88 7.51 9.61
C TRP A 26 -24.20 7.86 8.29
N ILE A 27 -24.45 7.07 7.23
CA ILE A 27 -23.97 7.36 5.88
C ILE A 27 -24.55 8.70 5.38
N SER A 28 -25.85 8.95 5.59
CA SER A 28 -26.47 10.21 5.21
C SER A 28 -25.83 11.39 5.93
N ARG A 29 -25.69 11.33 7.25
CA ARG A 29 -25.04 12.40 8.05
C ARG A 29 -23.61 12.68 7.61
N ALA A 30 -22.85 11.64 7.27
CA ALA A 30 -21.49 11.82 6.77
C ALA A 30 -21.46 12.43 5.35
N LYS A 31 -22.46 12.13 4.50
CA LYS A 31 -22.61 12.75 3.18
C LYS A 31 -23.05 14.21 3.27
N ASP A 32 -23.86 14.57 4.24
CA ASP A 32 -24.35 15.96 4.46
C ASP A 32 -23.20 16.93 4.78
N LEU A 33 -22.02 16.41 5.17
CA LEU A 33 -20.80 17.22 5.34
C LEU A 33 -20.17 17.63 3.99
N GLY A 34 -20.67 17.13 2.86
CA GLY A 34 -20.27 17.52 1.51
C GLY A 34 -18.77 17.40 1.27
N ASP A 35 -18.16 18.48 0.79
CA ASP A 35 -16.73 18.57 0.42
C ASP A 35 -15.79 18.82 1.62
N ALA A 36 -16.28 18.68 2.87
CA ALA A 36 -15.44 18.82 4.05
C ALA A 36 -14.20 17.92 3.97
N LYS A 37 -13.06 18.40 4.47
CA LYS A 37 -11.82 17.61 4.48
C LYS A 37 -12.01 16.33 5.28
N TYR A 38 -11.22 15.31 4.94
CA TYR A 38 -11.29 14.02 5.62
C TYR A 38 -11.20 14.16 7.15
N GLN A 39 -10.27 14.98 7.65
CA GLN A 39 -10.11 15.18 9.09
C GLN A 39 -11.34 15.84 9.71
N GLU A 40 -11.92 16.81 9.09
CA GLU A 40 -13.14 17.50 9.54
C GLU A 40 -14.33 16.53 9.67
N GLN A 41 -14.47 15.60 8.71
CA GLN A 41 -15.50 14.56 8.79
C GLN A 41 -15.23 13.56 9.94
N ILE A 42 -13.97 13.22 10.17
CA ILE A 42 -13.58 12.37 11.32
C ILE A 42 -13.88 13.07 12.63
N ASP A 43 -13.47 14.33 12.76
CA ASP A 43 -13.64 15.12 13.99
C ASP A 43 -15.14 15.34 14.29
N PHE A 44 -15.95 15.63 13.28
CA PHE A 44 -17.40 15.71 13.43
C PHE A 44 -18.01 14.45 14.06
N LEU A 45 -17.66 13.26 13.56
CA LEU A 45 -18.19 12.01 14.10
C LEU A 45 -17.67 11.71 15.49
N ARG A 46 -16.43 12.07 15.79
CA ARG A 46 -15.82 11.81 17.10
C ARG A 46 -16.32 12.78 18.17
N GLU A 47 -16.33 14.07 17.88
CA GLU A 47 -16.64 15.11 18.83
C GLU A 47 -18.15 15.24 19.09
N ASN A 48 -18.96 15.14 18.01
CA ASN A 48 -20.41 15.33 18.14
C ASN A 48 -21.18 14.03 18.39
N HIS A 49 -20.59 12.86 18.09
CA HIS A 49 -21.28 11.58 18.17
C HIS A 49 -20.50 10.48 18.92
N GLY A 50 -19.36 10.80 19.52
CA GLY A 50 -18.59 9.87 20.35
C GLY A 50 -18.01 8.67 19.59
N PHE A 51 -17.79 8.79 18.28
CA PHE A 51 -17.19 7.72 17.49
C PHE A 51 -15.74 7.46 17.91
N SER A 52 -15.36 6.20 17.94
CA SER A 52 -13.93 5.86 17.98
C SER A 52 -13.27 6.21 16.63
N GLN A 53 -11.96 6.43 16.64
CA GLN A 53 -11.20 6.66 15.41
C GLN A 53 -11.45 5.58 14.35
N ALA A 54 -11.51 4.31 14.76
CA ALA A 54 -11.74 3.18 13.86
C ALA A 54 -13.14 3.22 13.22
N HIS A 55 -14.19 3.51 14.00
CA HIS A 55 -15.55 3.61 13.49
C HIS A 55 -15.74 4.83 12.58
N ALA A 56 -15.23 6.00 12.99
CA ALA A 56 -15.27 7.22 12.17
C ALA A 56 -14.54 7.01 10.83
N ASN A 57 -13.33 6.45 10.87
CA ASN A 57 -12.58 6.12 9.67
C ASN A 57 -13.32 5.14 8.75
N ALA A 58 -13.90 4.07 9.30
CA ALA A 58 -14.65 3.09 8.50
C ALA A 58 -15.82 3.74 7.74
N LEU A 59 -16.58 4.59 8.44
CA LEU A 59 -17.73 5.28 7.86
C LEU A 59 -17.33 6.33 6.82
N VAL A 60 -16.42 7.25 7.17
CA VAL A 60 -15.96 8.33 6.29
C VAL A 60 -15.33 7.77 5.02
N MET A 61 -14.46 6.79 5.13
CA MET A 61 -13.81 6.17 3.97
C MET A 61 -14.78 5.36 3.10
N HIS A 62 -15.84 4.79 3.68
CA HIS A 62 -16.94 4.17 2.94
C HIS A 62 -17.69 5.21 2.11
N VAL A 63 -18.09 6.32 2.73
CA VAL A 63 -18.85 7.42 2.07
C VAL A 63 -18.01 8.07 0.95
N ARG A 64 -16.73 8.27 1.18
CA ARG A 64 -15.79 8.83 0.19
C ARG A 64 -15.46 7.87 -0.97
N GLY A 65 -15.94 6.63 -0.93
CA GLY A 65 -15.64 5.64 -1.97
C GLY A 65 -14.14 5.40 -2.16
N SER A 66 -13.38 5.43 -1.06
CA SER A 66 -11.92 5.39 -1.10
C SER A 66 -11.38 4.22 -1.92
N ALA A 67 -10.58 4.54 -2.91
CA ALA A 67 -9.89 3.56 -3.76
C ALA A 67 -8.97 2.61 -2.98
N SER A 68 -8.53 3.00 -1.76
CA SER A 68 -7.72 2.13 -0.88
C SER A 68 -8.49 0.90 -0.36
N SER A 69 -9.82 0.89 -0.50
CA SER A 69 -10.64 -0.30 -0.22
C SER A 69 -10.63 -1.32 -1.37
N LYS A 70 -10.24 -0.92 -2.58
CA LYS A 70 -10.13 -1.83 -3.72
C LYS A 70 -8.95 -2.76 -3.51
N LYS A 71 -9.23 -4.04 -3.27
CA LYS A 71 -8.20 -5.07 -3.28
C LYS A 71 -7.91 -5.49 -4.70
N PHE A 72 -6.64 -5.47 -5.06
CA PHE A 72 -6.19 -6.20 -6.21
C PHE A 72 -6.13 -7.69 -5.84
N ALA A 73 -6.78 -8.54 -6.62
CA ALA A 73 -6.74 -9.99 -6.41
C ALA A 73 -5.35 -10.56 -6.69
N SER A 74 -4.59 -9.90 -7.57
CA SER A 74 -3.25 -10.31 -7.96
C SER A 74 -2.34 -9.12 -8.26
N ALA A 75 -1.03 -9.35 -8.30
CA ALA A 75 -0.07 -8.37 -8.81
C ALA A 75 -0.35 -7.99 -10.27
N ALA A 76 -0.88 -8.93 -11.07
CA ALA A 76 -1.27 -8.66 -12.45
C ALA A 76 -2.39 -7.62 -12.54
N ASP A 77 -3.37 -7.66 -11.62
CA ASP A 77 -4.45 -6.68 -11.57
C ASP A 77 -3.94 -5.30 -11.17
N PHE A 78 -2.98 -5.24 -10.25
CA PHE A 78 -2.30 -3.99 -9.94
C PHE A 78 -1.61 -3.40 -11.17
N PHE A 79 -0.84 -4.19 -11.92
CA PHE A 79 -0.13 -3.72 -13.11
C PHE A 79 -1.06 -3.22 -14.23
N LYS A 80 -2.27 -3.78 -14.35
CA LYS A 80 -3.28 -3.32 -15.32
C LYS A 80 -3.78 -1.90 -15.05
N THR A 81 -3.66 -1.41 -13.82
CA THR A 81 -4.10 -0.06 -13.43
C THR A 81 -3.05 1.02 -13.66
N LEU A 82 -1.83 0.63 -14.02
CA LEU A 82 -0.72 1.55 -14.22
C LEU A 82 -0.67 2.08 -15.66
N ASP A 83 -0.02 3.22 -15.81
CA ASP A 83 0.46 3.67 -17.12
C ASP A 83 1.33 2.57 -17.76
N PRO A 84 1.27 2.35 -19.10
CA PRO A 84 2.02 1.30 -19.79
C PRO A 84 3.52 1.33 -19.53
N VAL A 85 4.13 2.52 -19.46
CA VAL A 85 5.58 2.67 -19.19
C VAL A 85 5.88 2.21 -17.77
N ALA A 86 5.13 2.71 -16.80
CA ALA A 86 5.28 2.33 -15.40
C ALA A 86 5.03 0.83 -15.17
N ALA A 87 4.02 0.26 -15.84
CA ALA A 87 3.71 -1.17 -15.76
C ALA A 87 4.86 -2.02 -16.30
N LYS A 88 5.44 -1.62 -17.44
CA LYS A 88 6.60 -2.31 -18.05
C LYS A 88 7.79 -2.28 -17.10
N THR A 89 8.13 -1.13 -16.58
CA THR A 89 9.23 -0.94 -15.63
C THR A 89 9.01 -1.73 -14.34
N ALA A 90 7.83 -1.65 -13.74
CA ALA A 90 7.51 -2.39 -12.53
C ALA A 90 7.64 -3.91 -12.71
N LYS A 91 7.12 -4.45 -13.80
CA LYS A 91 7.27 -5.88 -14.14
C LYS A 91 8.73 -6.27 -14.35
N ALA A 92 9.51 -5.44 -15.04
CA ALA A 92 10.92 -5.68 -15.28
C ALA A 92 11.74 -5.68 -13.99
N ILE A 93 11.43 -4.82 -13.02
CA ILE A 93 12.05 -4.80 -11.68
C ILE A 93 11.89 -6.17 -10.99
N PHE A 94 10.66 -6.67 -10.93
CA PHE A 94 10.40 -7.99 -10.32
C PHE A 94 11.05 -9.13 -11.09
N ALA A 95 11.02 -9.08 -12.42
CA ALA A 95 11.66 -10.09 -13.26
C ALA A 95 13.18 -10.19 -13.03
N VAL A 96 13.87 -9.07 -12.87
CA VAL A 96 15.31 -9.05 -12.54
C VAL A 96 15.58 -9.75 -11.21
N ILE A 97 14.77 -9.48 -10.17
CA ILE A 97 14.94 -10.12 -8.88
C ILE A 97 14.59 -11.61 -8.94
N GLN A 98 13.47 -11.98 -9.55
CA GLN A 98 13.02 -13.37 -9.65
C GLN A 98 13.95 -14.23 -10.51
N LYS A 99 14.67 -13.67 -11.49
CA LYS A 99 15.69 -14.40 -12.24
C LYS A 99 16.76 -15.02 -11.31
N LYS A 100 17.11 -14.32 -10.22
CA LYS A 100 18.06 -14.82 -9.22
C LYS A 100 17.37 -15.64 -8.13
N HIS A 101 16.08 -15.39 -7.88
CA HIS A 101 15.29 -16.00 -6.83
C HIS A 101 13.99 -16.60 -7.37
N PRO A 102 14.06 -17.65 -8.23
CA PRO A 102 12.90 -18.15 -8.98
C PRO A 102 11.80 -18.78 -8.12
N LYS A 103 12.13 -19.14 -6.88
CA LYS A 103 11.17 -19.72 -5.93
C LYS A 103 10.35 -18.68 -5.14
N TRP A 104 10.67 -17.40 -5.29
CA TRP A 104 9.96 -16.36 -4.56
C TRP A 104 8.63 -16.03 -5.21
N GLU A 105 7.62 -15.85 -4.38
CA GLU A 105 6.27 -15.55 -4.82
C GLU A 105 6.04 -14.05 -4.97
N LEU A 106 5.47 -13.65 -6.11
CA LEU A 106 4.94 -12.32 -6.32
C LEU A 106 3.47 -12.29 -5.88
N VAL A 107 3.21 -11.67 -4.76
CA VAL A 107 1.88 -11.58 -4.13
C VAL A 107 1.40 -10.14 -4.06
N THR A 108 0.13 -9.95 -3.72
CA THR A 108 -0.42 -8.63 -3.38
C THR A 108 -0.56 -8.51 -1.86
N ALA A 109 0.10 -7.53 -1.28
CA ALA A 109 -0.05 -7.15 0.11
C ALA A 109 -0.18 -5.63 0.23
N TRP A 110 -1.07 -5.15 1.12
CA TRP A 110 -1.37 -3.70 1.27
C TRP A 110 -1.68 -2.98 -0.05
N ASN A 111 -2.40 -3.67 -0.95
CA ASN A 111 -2.72 -3.20 -2.32
C ASN A 111 -1.48 -2.91 -3.20
N GLN A 112 -0.36 -3.55 -2.93
CA GLN A 112 0.88 -3.40 -3.70
C GLN A 112 1.49 -4.76 -4.03
N PRO A 113 2.22 -4.88 -5.15
CA PRO A 113 2.95 -6.10 -5.48
C PRO A 113 4.17 -6.25 -4.58
N MET A 114 4.34 -7.43 -4.01
CA MET A 114 5.40 -7.78 -3.06
C MET A 114 6.01 -9.14 -3.40
N LEU A 115 7.33 -9.23 -3.37
CA LEU A 115 8.04 -10.51 -3.34
C LEU A 115 8.19 -11.00 -1.91
N LYS A 116 7.83 -12.25 -1.68
CA LYS A 116 8.03 -12.93 -0.40
C LYS A 116 8.72 -14.28 -0.58
N ASN A 117 9.42 -14.69 0.46
CA ASN A 117 9.96 -16.03 0.66
C ASN A 117 9.38 -16.64 1.94
N GLU A 118 9.91 -17.76 2.39
CA GLU A 118 9.52 -18.44 3.63
C GLU A 118 9.72 -17.57 4.90
N LYS A 119 10.64 -16.61 4.87
CA LYS A 119 10.93 -15.71 6.00
C LYS A 119 10.08 -14.45 6.01
N GLY A 120 9.35 -14.16 4.93
CA GLY A 120 8.45 -13.00 4.86
C GLY A 120 8.62 -12.14 3.60
N TYR A 121 8.20 -10.87 3.70
CA TYR A 121 8.32 -9.92 2.59
C TYR A 121 9.73 -9.40 2.44
N VAL A 122 10.27 -9.50 1.23
CA VAL A 122 11.65 -9.14 0.91
C VAL A 122 11.74 -7.85 0.12
N PHE A 123 10.82 -7.65 -0.83
CA PHE A 123 10.86 -6.51 -1.72
C PHE A 123 9.46 -6.17 -2.22
N GLY A 124 9.18 -4.89 -2.36
CA GLY A 124 7.95 -4.39 -2.95
C GLY A 124 8.18 -3.08 -3.68
N LEU A 125 7.17 -2.59 -4.35
CA LEU A 125 7.20 -1.27 -4.95
C LEU A 125 5.82 -0.60 -4.88
N SER A 126 5.85 0.73 -4.91
CA SER A 126 4.66 1.54 -5.16
C SER A 126 4.91 2.45 -6.36
N VAL A 127 3.84 2.77 -7.06
CA VAL A 127 3.89 3.60 -8.27
C VAL A 127 3.03 4.83 -8.06
N SER A 128 3.61 5.99 -8.30
CA SER A 128 2.92 7.28 -8.36
C SER A 128 2.81 7.76 -9.80
N SER A 129 2.22 8.92 -10.01
CA SER A 129 2.12 9.54 -11.35
C SER A 129 3.47 9.93 -11.97
N LYS A 130 4.53 10.05 -11.18
CA LYS A 130 5.83 10.60 -11.63
C LYS A 130 7.02 9.69 -11.33
N HIS A 131 6.88 8.68 -10.48
CA HIS A 131 8.00 7.85 -10.05
C HIS A 131 7.54 6.50 -9.49
N ILE A 132 8.49 5.58 -9.36
CA ILE A 132 8.37 4.32 -8.65
C ILE A 132 9.20 4.39 -7.38
N LEU A 133 8.67 3.92 -6.26
CA LEU A 133 9.42 3.73 -5.02
C LEU A 133 9.78 2.25 -4.88
N LEU A 134 11.07 1.97 -4.82
CA LEU A 134 11.61 0.65 -4.49
C LEU A 134 11.64 0.50 -2.97
N ASN A 135 11.02 -0.54 -2.44
CA ASN A 135 10.93 -0.78 -1.00
C ASN A 135 11.51 -2.15 -0.65
N PRO A 136 12.66 -2.22 0.02
CA PRO A 136 13.24 -3.49 0.49
C PRO A 136 12.51 -4.07 1.71
N MET A 137 11.35 -3.56 2.08
CA MET A 137 10.51 -4.02 3.20
C MET A 137 11.22 -4.11 4.55
N SER A 138 12.21 -3.23 4.74
CA SER A 138 13.04 -3.22 5.94
C SER A 138 12.40 -2.43 7.08
N SER A 139 12.54 -2.94 8.30
CA SER A 139 12.28 -2.20 9.54
C SER A 139 13.47 -1.33 9.96
N GLY A 140 14.67 -1.67 9.49
CA GLY A 140 15.93 -1.02 9.83
C GLY A 140 16.46 -0.05 8.78
N ASP A 141 17.75 -0.11 8.53
CA ASP A 141 18.54 0.82 7.74
C ASP A 141 19.12 0.20 6.44
N VAL A 142 18.44 -0.79 5.88
CA VAL A 142 18.88 -1.49 4.65
C VAL A 142 19.28 -0.53 3.54
N VAL A 143 18.48 0.52 3.31
CA VAL A 143 18.77 1.51 2.26
C VAL A 143 20.05 2.27 2.54
N ALA A 144 20.29 2.66 3.81
CA ALA A 144 21.52 3.35 4.21
C ALA A 144 22.76 2.45 4.04
N LYS A 145 22.66 1.17 4.38
CA LYS A 145 23.74 0.19 4.23
C LYS A 145 24.21 0.01 2.78
N VAL A 146 23.32 0.16 1.82
CA VAL A 146 23.63 0.00 0.40
C VAL A 146 23.77 1.33 -0.35
N ALA A 147 23.71 2.46 0.34
CA ALA A 147 23.79 3.80 -0.24
C ALA A 147 24.94 3.99 -1.26
N PRO A 148 26.16 3.45 -1.07
CA PRO A 148 27.23 3.56 -2.07
C PRO A 148 26.87 2.97 -3.45
N LYS A 149 25.95 1.99 -3.49
CA LYS A 149 25.48 1.34 -4.71
C LYS A 149 24.26 2.04 -5.33
N LEU A 150 23.71 3.05 -4.66
CA LEU A 150 22.53 3.81 -5.07
C LEU A 150 22.88 5.17 -5.70
N LYS A 151 24.16 5.37 -6.11
CA LYS A 151 24.63 6.64 -6.70
C LYS A 151 23.76 7.03 -7.91
N GLY A 152 23.34 8.29 -7.95
CA GLY A 152 22.50 8.83 -9.01
C GLY A 152 20.99 8.58 -8.84
N LEU A 153 20.58 7.88 -7.76
CA LEU A 153 19.16 7.67 -7.43
C LEU A 153 18.76 8.53 -6.23
N GLU A 154 17.48 8.90 -6.16
CA GLU A 154 16.94 9.64 -5.03
C GLU A 154 16.67 8.69 -3.87
N VAL A 155 17.53 8.76 -2.85
CA VAL A 155 17.49 7.89 -1.69
C VAL A 155 16.66 8.52 -0.58
N GLN A 156 15.70 7.80 -0.05
CA GLN A 156 14.89 8.15 1.11
C GLN A 156 15.25 7.24 2.31
N LYS A 157 14.72 7.52 3.48
CA LYS A 157 15.02 6.75 4.71
C LYS A 157 14.83 5.24 4.56
N LYS A 158 13.77 4.80 3.87
CA LYS A 158 13.41 3.37 3.73
C LYS A 158 13.15 2.93 2.29
N THR A 159 13.20 3.85 1.34
CA THR A 159 12.87 3.59 -0.05
C THR A 159 13.85 4.29 -0.98
N VAL A 160 13.88 3.85 -2.23
CA VAL A 160 14.65 4.49 -3.29
C VAL A 160 13.68 4.89 -4.39
N ARG A 161 13.72 6.15 -4.80
CA ARG A 161 12.89 6.68 -5.88
C ARG A 161 13.60 6.53 -7.22
N VAL A 162 12.86 6.01 -8.21
CA VAL A 162 13.33 5.89 -9.60
C VAL A 162 12.27 6.45 -10.57
N PRO A 163 12.66 6.93 -11.76
CA PRO A 163 11.73 7.35 -12.81
C PRO A 163 10.78 6.24 -13.25
N LEU A 164 9.65 6.61 -13.87
CA LEU A 164 8.68 5.63 -14.41
C LEU A 164 9.28 4.74 -15.51
N ASP A 165 10.22 5.25 -16.27
CA ASP A 165 10.93 4.60 -17.37
C ASP A 165 12.33 4.08 -16.98
N TRP A 166 12.59 3.99 -15.67
CA TRP A 166 13.87 3.51 -15.18
C TRP A 166 14.23 2.14 -15.73
N LYS A 167 15.45 2.01 -16.22
CA LYS A 167 15.99 0.71 -16.64
C LYS A 167 16.47 -0.04 -15.40
N PRO A 168 15.83 -1.15 -15.00
CA PRO A 168 16.18 -1.87 -13.79
C PRO A 168 17.65 -2.28 -13.79
N ASP A 169 18.41 -1.77 -12.82
CA ASP A 169 19.80 -2.12 -12.59
C ASP A 169 19.89 -3.35 -11.67
N PRO A 170 20.38 -4.50 -12.16
CA PRO A 170 20.51 -5.70 -11.35
C PRO A 170 21.43 -5.50 -10.12
N ALA A 171 22.46 -4.64 -10.22
CA ALA A 171 23.36 -4.39 -9.10
C ALA A 171 22.65 -3.66 -7.96
N VAL A 172 21.85 -2.66 -8.27
CA VAL A 172 21.02 -1.91 -7.31
C VAL A 172 19.99 -2.84 -6.65
N LEU A 173 19.21 -3.56 -7.46
CA LEU A 173 18.14 -4.43 -6.96
C LEU A 173 18.69 -5.57 -6.10
N ASN A 174 19.76 -6.24 -6.54
CA ASN A 174 20.40 -7.29 -5.77
C ASN A 174 21.01 -6.77 -4.46
N ALA A 175 21.56 -5.55 -4.45
CA ALA A 175 22.11 -4.97 -3.23
C ALA A 175 21.01 -4.75 -2.18
N LEU A 176 19.87 -4.17 -2.56
CA LEU A 176 18.71 -3.96 -1.69
C LEU A 176 18.17 -5.30 -1.14
N VAL A 177 17.98 -6.27 -2.03
CA VAL A 177 17.49 -7.60 -1.68
C VAL A 177 18.47 -8.35 -0.75
N THR A 178 19.76 -8.36 -1.07
CA THR A 178 20.77 -9.03 -0.25
C THR A 178 20.85 -8.43 1.15
N ALA A 179 20.81 -7.10 1.25
CA ALA A 179 20.83 -6.43 2.56
C ALA A 179 19.56 -6.74 3.38
N ARG A 180 18.40 -6.85 2.71
CA ARG A 180 17.14 -7.26 3.37
C ARG A 180 17.20 -8.71 3.83
N LEU A 181 17.75 -9.62 3.05
CA LEU A 181 17.91 -11.02 3.46
C LEU A 181 18.81 -11.15 4.69
N ALA A 182 19.90 -10.38 4.75
CA ALA A 182 20.76 -10.34 5.92
C ALA A 182 20.05 -9.79 7.19
N GLU A 183 19.02 -8.94 7.03
CA GLU A 183 18.19 -8.46 8.15
C GLU A 183 17.20 -9.53 8.62
N LEU A 184 16.76 -10.40 7.73
CA LEU A 184 15.83 -11.48 8.05
C LEU A 184 16.50 -12.71 8.70
N GLY A 185 17.80 -12.80 8.66
CA GLY A 185 18.61 -13.89 9.23
C GLY A 185 18.73 -15.07 8.27
#